data_0670fae57cfdb578221d27aa541f11e5
#
_entry.id   0670fae57cfdb578221d27aa541f11e5
#
_cell.length_a   1.000
_cell.length_b   1.000
_cell.length_c   1.000
_cell.angle_alpha   90.00
_cell.angle_beta   90.00
_cell.angle_gamma   90.00
#
_symmetry.space_group_name_H-M   'P 1'
#
loop_
_entity.id
_entity.type
_entity.pdbx_description
1 polymer ?
#
loop_
_entity_poly.entity_id
_entity_poly.type
_entity_poly.pdbx_seq_one_letter_code
_entity_poly.pdbx_strand_id
1 'polypeptide(L)'
;MIVSVQFPSTYLCSLKKNNKSKISRKLRKWLSQECNNNINTLSFPKSKPTPLLIHHKPYTQTKLQALELVLKDIEASFDKGINIDPELYASLLETCYNMQAIHYGIRLHRLIPPTLLHRNIGISSKLVRLYASYGYMDEAHQVFDKMSNKGDSAFPWNSLISGYAQIGLYHDAIALYFQMVEDGVEPDLFTFPRVLKACGGIGSLQVGEEVHRHVVRHGLSHDVFVLNALLDMYSRCGDIVKAQKVFNIMPRRDSVSWNSMLAAYIHHGLEVEAVNIFRQMILEAYEPDSVSISKVLTGVSSLHLGAQIHGWVIRQGVQWNLSIANSLIIVYASHGKLHKARWIFNQMPERDVISWNSIIYAHRKHRKALAYFEQMEEAGVEPDKITFVSLLSACAYLGLAKDGERLFALMCEKYKIKPIMEHYGCMVNLYGRAGRIKKAYSIIVDTMDSEAVGPTVWGALLYACFLHGNVSIGEIAANKLFDLEPDSEHNFVLLMKIYENAGRLEDMERVRMMLVHRGLYY
;
A
#
# COMPACT_ATOMS: atom_id res chain seq x y z
N MET A 1 0.31 26.35 16.10
CA MET A 1 0.17 27.10 14.85
C MET A 1 -0.16 26.08 13.76
N ILE A 2 -1.43 25.96 13.45
CA ILE A 2 -1.94 25.05 12.41
C ILE A 2 -1.66 25.73 11.07
N VAL A 3 -0.68 25.25 10.33
CA VAL A 3 -0.48 25.64 8.93
C VAL A 3 -1.38 24.72 8.09
N SER A 4 -2.57 25.21 7.79
CA SER A 4 -3.47 24.61 6.82
C SER A 4 -2.77 24.54 5.46
N VAL A 5 -2.44 23.34 5.01
CA VAL A 5 -1.98 23.09 3.65
C VAL A 5 -3.19 23.20 2.74
N GLN A 6 -3.36 24.37 2.13
CA GLN A 6 -4.24 24.52 0.98
C GLN A 6 -3.66 23.69 -0.17
N PHE A 7 -4.33 22.60 -0.52
CA PHE A 7 -4.16 21.98 -1.83
C PHE A 7 -4.49 23.01 -2.90
N PRO A 8 -3.79 23.02 -4.02
CA PRO A 8 -4.18 23.88 -5.12
C PRO A 8 -5.51 23.39 -5.69
N SER A 9 -6.60 23.90 -5.14
CA SER A 9 -7.96 23.75 -5.68
C SER A 9 -8.15 24.45 -7.04
N THR A 10 -7.07 24.92 -7.62
CA THR A 10 -7.05 25.68 -8.87
C THR A 10 -7.43 24.85 -10.09
N TYR A 11 -7.16 23.55 -10.10
CA TYR A 11 -7.52 22.69 -11.24
C TYR A 11 -9.00 22.33 -11.30
N LEU A 12 -9.64 22.05 -10.19
CA LEU A 12 -11.10 21.84 -10.14
C LEU A 12 -11.89 23.13 -10.43
N CYS A 13 -11.28 24.31 -10.16
CA CYS A 13 -11.87 25.60 -10.52
C CYS A 13 -11.76 25.91 -12.01
N SER A 14 -10.74 25.42 -12.74
CA SER A 14 -10.62 25.60 -14.19
C SER A 14 -11.66 24.77 -14.96
N LEU A 15 -12.03 23.60 -14.44
CA LEU A 15 -13.13 22.78 -14.98
C LEU A 15 -14.52 23.47 -14.91
N LYS A 16 -14.68 24.47 -14.04
CA LYS A 16 -15.92 25.26 -13.93
C LYS A 16 -16.06 26.34 -15.01
N LYS A 17 -15.00 26.71 -15.72
CA LYS A 17 -15.00 27.84 -16.67
C LYS A 17 -15.25 27.46 -18.14
N ASN A 18 -15.09 26.19 -18.54
CA ASN A 18 -15.32 25.78 -19.92
C ASN A 18 -16.65 25.03 -20.08
N ASN A 19 -17.63 25.75 -20.57
CA ASN A 19 -19.06 25.44 -20.60
C ASN A 19 -19.50 24.68 -21.88
N LYS A 20 -18.73 23.71 -22.40
CA LYS A 20 -19.11 22.94 -23.59
C LYS A 20 -18.66 21.47 -23.54
N SER A 21 -19.03 20.71 -22.52
CA SER A 21 -18.73 19.29 -22.51
C SER A 21 -19.98 18.42 -22.27
N LYS A 22 -20.04 17.29 -22.99
CA LYS A 22 -21.08 16.26 -22.90
C LYS A 22 -20.90 15.31 -21.71
N ILE A 23 -20.11 15.64 -20.71
CA ILE A 23 -20.01 14.82 -19.50
C ILE A 23 -21.33 14.91 -18.74
N SER A 24 -21.85 13.75 -18.34
CA SER A 24 -23.15 13.70 -17.65
C SER A 24 -23.13 14.64 -16.43
N ARG A 25 -24.16 15.46 -16.28
CA ARG A 25 -24.35 16.37 -15.13
C ARG A 25 -24.21 15.65 -13.78
N LYS A 26 -24.48 14.34 -13.74
CA LYS A 26 -24.32 13.48 -12.58
C LYS A 26 -22.85 13.30 -12.18
N LEU A 27 -21.93 13.13 -13.14
CA LEU A 27 -20.52 12.92 -12.87
C LEU A 27 -19.84 14.19 -12.33
N ARG A 28 -20.22 15.37 -12.89
CA ARG A 28 -19.75 16.68 -12.36
C ARG A 28 -20.25 16.95 -10.94
N LYS A 29 -21.49 16.56 -10.66
CA LYS A 29 -22.08 16.71 -9.34
C LYS A 29 -21.41 15.76 -8.33
N TRP A 30 -21.05 14.55 -8.76
CA TRP A 30 -20.32 13.58 -7.95
C TRP A 30 -18.91 14.07 -7.64
N LEU A 31 -18.12 14.46 -8.64
CA LEU A 31 -16.77 15.03 -8.46
C LEU A 31 -16.78 16.26 -7.53
N SER A 32 -17.83 17.08 -7.57
CA SER A 32 -17.97 18.25 -6.70
C SER A 32 -18.50 17.92 -5.29
N GLN A 33 -19.22 16.82 -5.11
CA GLN A 33 -19.73 16.38 -3.79
C GLN A 33 -18.67 15.58 -3.01
N GLU A 34 -17.94 14.71 -3.65
CA GLU A 34 -16.83 13.95 -3.02
C GLU A 34 -15.69 14.87 -2.56
N CYS A 35 -15.38 15.92 -3.33
CA CYS A 35 -14.40 16.94 -2.88
C CYS A 35 -14.85 17.72 -1.65
N ASN A 36 -16.16 17.87 -1.40
CA ASN A 36 -16.66 18.56 -0.21
C ASN A 36 -16.77 17.65 1.03
N ASN A 37 -16.91 16.33 0.84
CA ASN A 37 -17.05 15.38 1.93
C ASN A 37 -15.70 14.89 2.49
N ASN A 38 -14.61 14.98 1.71
CA ASN A 38 -13.27 14.53 2.14
C ASN A 38 -12.40 15.62 2.79
N ILE A 39 -12.94 16.82 3.03
CA ILE A 39 -12.19 17.91 3.70
C ILE A 39 -12.00 17.64 5.21
N ASN A 40 -12.71 16.69 5.80
CA ASN A 40 -12.69 16.47 7.25
C ASN A 40 -11.96 15.21 7.74
N THR A 41 -11.39 14.39 6.88
CA THR A 41 -10.63 13.22 7.35
C THR A 41 -9.46 12.93 6.42
N LEU A 42 -8.26 13.27 6.85
CA LEU A 42 -6.96 12.68 6.59
C LEU A 42 -5.87 13.76 6.50
N SER A 43 -5.30 14.10 7.66
CA SER A 43 -4.00 14.77 7.74
C SER A 43 -2.91 13.73 7.49
N PHE A 44 -2.33 13.69 6.28
CA PHE A 44 -1.10 12.95 6.04
C PHE A 44 0.11 13.82 6.38
N PRO A 45 1.16 13.26 7.04
CA PRO A 45 2.37 14.01 7.31
C PRO A 45 3.10 14.30 6.00
N LYS A 46 3.48 15.56 5.80
CA LYS A 46 4.41 15.99 4.74
C LYS A 46 5.82 15.44 5.03
N SER A 47 6.09 14.19 4.71
CA SER A 47 7.46 13.74 4.51
C SER A 47 7.72 13.73 3.02
N LYS A 48 8.66 14.58 2.56
CA LYS A 48 9.29 14.38 1.25
C LYS A 48 9.74 12.92 1.20
N PRO A 49 9.48 12.17 0.11
CA PRO A 49 10.00 10.82 0.00
C PRO A 49 11.51 10.89 0.16
N THR A 50 12.04 10.28 1.21
CA THR A 50 13.47 10.07 1.37
C THR A 50 13.91 9.20 0.20
N PRO A 51 14.93 9.58 -0.58
CA PRO A 51 15.43 8.73 -1.64
C PRO A 51 15.84 7.39 -1.02
N LEU A 52 15.22 6.31 -1.46
CA LEU A 52 15.71 4.97 -1.16
C LEU A 52 17.17 4.91 -1.59
N LEU A 53 18.07 4.68 -0.64
CA LEU A 53 19.47 4.36 -0.89
C LEU A 53 19.51 3.01 -1.61
N ILE A 54 19.42 3.07 -2.94
CA ILE A 54 19.59 1.90 -3.79
C ILE A 54 21.10 1.63 -3.83
N HIS A 55 21.53 0.50 -3.29
CA HIS A 55 22.87 0.00 -3.52
C HIS A 55 23.04 -0.31 -5.02
N HIS A 56 23.64 0.62 -5.74
CA HIS A 56 23.91 0.47 -7.17
C HIS A 56 24.97 -0.64 -7.36
N LYS A 57 24.63 -1.62 -8.24
CA LYS A 57 25.61 -2.59 -8.75
C LYS A 57 26.81 -1.83 -9.38
N PRO A 58 28.06 -2.35 -9.34
CA PRO A 58 29.25 -1.63 -9.86
C PRO A 58 29.12 -1.13 -11.31
N TYR A 59 28.35 -1.80 -12.15
CA TYR A 59 28.07 -1.39 -13.54
C TYR A 59 27.20 -0.11 -13.64
N THR A 60 26.36 0.18 -12.66
CA THR A 60 25.56 1.41 -12.59
C THR A 60 26.38 2.61 -12.16
N GLN A 61 27.40 2.44 -11.32
CA GLN A 61 28.30 3.53 -10.92
C GLN A 61 29.11 4.09 -12.09
N THR A 62 29.61 3.24 -12.97
CA THR A 62 30.33 3.68 -14.18
C THR A 62 29.44 4.45 -15.15
N LYS A 63 28.17 4.07 -15.29
CA LYS A 63 27.19 4.81 -16.13
C LYS A 63 26.82 6.16 -15.52
N LEU A 64 26.67 6.26 -14.20
CA LEU A 64 26.39 7.53 -13.51
C LEU A 64 27.58 8.50 -13.64
N GLN A 65 28.83 7.99 -13.55
CA GLN A 65 30.03 8.78 -13.79
C GLN A 65 30.11 9.30 -15.23
N ALA A 66 29.77 8.48 -16.21
CA ALA A 66 29.69 8.90 -17.60
C ALA A 66 28.62 9.97 -17.82
N LEU A 67 27.44 9.83 -17.20
CA LEU A 67 26.36 10.82 -17.26
C LEU A 67 26.80 12.16 -16.64
N GLU A 68 27.53 12.14 -15.53
CA GLU A 68 28.09 13.33 -14.89
C GLU A 68 29.09 14.06 -15.79
N LEU A 69 29.98 13.35 -16.49
CA LEU A 69 30.92 13.93 -17.44
C LEU A 69 30.21 14.61 -18.61
N VAL A 70 29.22 13.91 -19.22
CA VAL A 70 28.44 14.46 -20.32
C VAL A 70 27.66 15.72 -19.88
N LEU A 71 27.10 15.73 -18.68
CA LEU A 71 26.41 16.92 -18.16
C LEU A 71 27.35 18.11 -17.95
N LYS A 72 28.57 17.89 -17.46
CA LYS A 72 29.59 18.94 -17.36
C LYS A 72 29.96 19.53 -18.71
N ASP A 73 30.10 18.69 -19.73
CA ASP A 73 30.39 19.13 -21.10
C ASP A 73 29.23 19.96 -21.67
N ILE A 74 27.99 19.57 -21.36
CA ILE A 74 26.79 20.32 -21.76
C ILE A 74 26.71 21.66 -21.02
N GLU A 75 26.97 21.70 -19.72
CA GLU A 75 27.04 22.93 -18.93
C GLU A 75 28.08 23.89 -19.50
N ALA A 76 29.29 23.40 -19.79
CA ALA A 76 30.36 24.19 -20.41
C ALA A 76 30.01 24.68 -21.83
N SER A 77 29.24 23.91 -22.58
CA SER A 77 28.76 24.29 -23.93
C SER A 77 27.65 25.34 -23.84
N PHE A 78 26.75 25.19 -22.88
CA PHE A 78 25.68 26.13 -22.62
C PHE A 78 26.24 27.53 -22.21
N ASP A 79 27.24 27.55 -21.33
CA ASP A 79 27.91 28.78 -20.91
C ASP A 79 28.63 29.51 -22.07
N LYS A 80 29.05 28.74 -23.09
CA LYS A 80 29.64 29.28 -24.32
C LYS A 80 28.62 29.70 -25.39
N GLY A 81 27.30 29.53 -25.09
CA GLY A 81 26.23 29.83 -26.03
C GLY A 81 26.14 28.87 -27.23
N ILE A 82 26.71 27.65 -27.13
CA ILE A 82 26.64 26.65 -28.17
C ILE A 82 25.27 25.98 -28.16
N ASN A 83 24.61 25.94 -29.30
CA ASN A 83 23.34 25.23 -29.43
C ASN A 83 23.57 23.70 -29.36
N ILE A 84 22.88 23.09 -28.43
CA ILE A 84 22.91 21.63 -28.20
C ILE A 84 21.76 21.00 -28.97
N ASP A 85 22.04 19.82 -29.59
CA ASP A 85 21.03 19.07 -30.32
C ASP A 85 19.86 18.65 -29.43
N PRO A 86 18.61 18.94 -29.85
CA PRO A 86 17.41 18.49 -29.14
C PRO A 86 17.34 16.98 -28.88
N GLU A 87 17.86 16.14 -29.78
CA GLU A 87 17.89 14.70 -29.63
C GLU A 87 18.79 14.26 -28.48
N LEU A 88 19.88 14.98 -28.22
CA LEU A 88 20.76 14.71 -27.09
C LEU A 88 20.06 14.96 -25.76
N TYR A 89 19.31 16.06 -25.62
CA TYR A 89 18.51 16.31 -24.44
C TYR A 89 17.49 15.18 -24.19
N ALA A 90 16.78 14.74 -25.24
CA ALA A 90 15.79 13.68 -25.16
C ALA A 90 16.41 12.34 -24.74
N SER A 91 17.60 12.00 -25.26
CA SER A 91 18.34 10.79 -24.92
C SER A 91 18.84 10.79 -23.48
N LEU A 92 19.34 11.93 -23.01
CA LEU A 92 19.80 12.09 -21.62
C LEU A 92 18.66 12.04 -20.61
N LEU A 93 17.51 12.64 -20.91
CA LEU A 93 16.31 12.53 -20.07
C LEU A 93 15.84 11.07 -19.96
N GLU A 94 15.86 10.33 -21.05
CA GLU A 94 15.56 8.90 -21.06
C GLU A 94 16.56 8.11 -20.21
N THR A 95 17.85 8.45 -20.29
CA THR A 95 18.91 7.84 -19.49
C THR A 95 18.71 8.15 -18.00
N CYS A 96 18.39 9.40 -17.63
CA CYS A 96 18.07 9.79 -16.26
C CYS A 96 16.87 9.00 -15.70
N TYR A 97 15.83 8.80 -16.52
CA TYR A 97 14.67 7.99 -16.16
C TYR A 97 15.03 6.53 -15.92
N ASN A 98 15.74 5.91 -16.87
CA ASN A 98 16.13 4.49 -16.81
C ASN A 98 17.11 4.19 -15.66
N MET A 99 17.95 5.15 -15.31
CA MET A 99 18.94 5.04 -14.22
C MET A 99 18.36 5.47 -12.86
N GLN A 100 17.12 5.88 -12.81
CA GLN A 100 16.48 6.41 -11.60
C GLN A 100 17.25 7.59 -10.97
N ALA A 101 17.79 8.48 -11.78
CA ALA A 101 18.70 9.54 -11.39
C ALA A 101 18.06 10.94 -11.55
N ILE A 102 17.02 11.23 -10.76
CA ILE A 102 16.21 12.46 -10.88
C ILE A 102 17.05 13.76 -10.73
N HIS A 103 18.06 13.76 -9.86
CA HIS A 103 18.90 14.94 -9.64
C HIS A 103 19.65 15.42 -10.90
N TYR A 104 20.07 14.47 -11.75
CA TYR A 104 20.64 14.80 -13.06
C TYR A 104 19.58 15.33 -14.03
N GLY A 105 18.37 14.81 -13.98
CA GLY A 105 17.25 15.30 -14.76
C GLY A 105 16.86 16.75 -14.39
N ILE A 106 16.89 17.09 -13.10
CA ILE A 106 16.65 18.47 -12.63
C ILE A 106 17.76 19.42 -13.13
N ARG A 107 19.02 19.00 -13.08
CA ARG A 107 20.14 19.79 -13.65
C ARG A 107 19.96 19.99 -15.15
N LEU A 108 19.63 18.93 -15.86
CA LEU A 108 19.41 18.96 -17.31
C LEU A 108 18.23 19.89 -17.67
N HIS A 109 17.13 19.87 -16.92
CA HIS A 109 15.98 20.76 -17.14
C HIS A 109 16.37 22.24 -17.12
N ARG A 110 17.31 22.66 -16.24
CA ARG A 110 17.79 24.05 -16.14
C ARG A 110 18.60 24.49 -17.37
N LEU A 111 19.19 23.53 -18.09
CA LEU A 111 20.00 23.78 -19.29
C LEU A 111 19.18 23.76 -20.58
N ILE A 112 17.93 23.24 -20.53
CA ILE A 112 17.06 23.20 -21.70
C ILE A 112 16.43 24.59 -21.93
N PRO A 113 16.62 25.21 -23.11
CA PRO A 113 16.01 26.51 -23.43
C PRO A 113 14.47 26.47 -23.32
N PRO A 114 13.80 27.45 -22.71
CA PRO A 114 12.35 27.50 -22.59
C PRO A 114 11.60 27.42 -23.91
N THR A 115 12.17 27.95 -24.98
CA THR A 115 11.62 27.89 -26.34
C THR A 115 11.59 26.47 -26.87
N LEU A 116 12.60 25.65 -26.52
CA LEU A 116 12.69 24.25 -26.91
C LEU A 116 11.66 23.41 -26.14
N LEU A 117 11.50 23.66 -24.83
CA LEU A 117 10.46 23.03 -24.01
C LEU A 117 9.06 23.33 -24.54
N HIS A 118 8.81 24.53 -25.02
CA HIS A 118 7.50 24.91 -25.56
C HIS A 118 7.20 24.21 -26.90
N ARG A 119 8.20 24.03 -27.77
CA ARG A 119 8.01 23.55 -29.16
C ARG A 119 8.30 22.06 -29.35
N ASN A 120 9.17 21.46 -28.56
CA ASN A 120 9.57 20.06 -28.73
C ASN A 120 8.80 19.15 -27.75
N ILE A 121 7.74 18.54 -28.26
CA ILE A 121 6.87 17.64 -27.51
C ILE A 121 7.62 16.41 -26.95
N GLY A 122 8.65 15.93 -27.66
CA GLY A 122 9.44 14.75 -27.26
C GLY A 122 10.25 15.02 -25.97
N ILE A 123 10.91 16.18 -25.90
CA ILE A 123 11.68 16.58 -24.72
C ILE A 123 10.76 16.85 -23.54
N SER A 124 9.72 17.65 -23.75
CA SER A 124 8.79 18.03 -22.69
C SER A 124 8.05 16.84 -22.13
N SER A 125 7.59 15.91 -22.98
CA SER A 125 6.92 14.68 -22.54
C SER A 125 7.84 13.77 -21.72
N LYS A 126 9.13 13.64 -22.08
CA LYS A 126 10.10 12.87 -21.31
C LYS A 126 10.39 13.52 -19.96
N LEU A 127 10.43 14.85 -19.92
CA LEU A 127 10.62 15.60 -18.69
C LEU A 127 9.40 15.48 -17.76
N VAL A 128 8.17 15.59 -18.30
CA VAL A 128 6.93 15.30 -17.56
C VAL A 128 6.96 13.89 -16.98
N ARG A 129 7.33 12.86 -17.79
CA ARG A 129 7.44 11.48 -17.33
C ARG A 129 8.47 11.34 -16.21
N LEU A 130 9.62 11.97 -16.35
CA LEU A 130 10.68 11.93 -15.35
C LEU A 130 10.18 12.50 -14.02
N TYR A 131 9.63 13.70 -13.99
CA TYR A 131 9.11 14.32 -12.78
C TYR A 131 7.95 13.52 -12.16
N ALA A 132 6.97 13.12 -12.98
CA ALA A 132 5.83 12.35 -12.54
C ALA A 132 6.21 11.01 -11.90
N SER A 133 7.23 10.31 -12.45
CA SER A 133 7.70 9.03 -11.92
C SER A 133 8.34 9.12 -10.53
N TYR A 134 8.76 10.31 -10.12
CA TYR A 134 9.32 10.58 -8.79
C TYR A 134 8.37 11.34 -7.85
N GLY A 135 7.14 11.56 -8.29
CA GLY A 135 6.14 12.27 -7.48
C GLY A 135 6.32 13.79 -7.42
N TYR A 136 7.19 14.36 -8.27
CA TYR A 136 7.34 15.81 -8.42
C TYR A 136 6.22 16.35 -9.33
N MET A 137 4.97 16.25 -8.85
CA MET A 137 3.80 16.52 -9.68
C MET A 137 3.62 18.00 -10.04
N ASP A 138 4.02 18.91 -9.16
CA ASP A 138 3.95 20.36 -9.42
C ASP A 138 4.87 20.74 -10.59
N GLU A 139 6.11 20.23 -10.60
CA GLU A 139 7.07 20.45 -11.67
C GLU A 139 6.63 19.77 -12.97
N ALA A 140 6.07 18.56 -12.88
CA ALA A 140 5.53 17.85 -14.03
C ALA A 140 4.40 18.65 -14.70
N HIS A 141 3.46 19.19 -13.92
CA HIS A 141 2.40 20.07 -14.41
C HIS A 141 2.91 21.36 -15.00
N GLN A 142 3.87 22.04 -14.36
CA GLN A 142 4.44 23.28 -14.88
C GLN A 142 5.06 23.08 -16.27
N VAL A 143 5.71 21.91 -16.51
CA VAL A 143 6.24 21.58 -17.83
C VAL A 143 5.11 21.27 -18.80
N PHE A 144 4.13 20.48 -18.38
CA PHE A 144 2.98 20.09 -19.19
C PHE A 144 2.16 21.30 -19.64
N ASP A 145 1.91 22.27 -18.75
CA ASP A 145 1.13 23.48 -19.06
C ASP A 145 1.81 24.39 -20.06
N LYS A 146 3.14 24.40 -20.09
CA LYS A 146 3.94 25.16 -21.05
C LYS A 146 4.06 24.52 -22.41
N MET A 147 3.60 23.28 -22.61
CA MET A 147 3.62 22.62 -23.93
C MET A 147 2.59 23.23 -24.87
N SER A 148 3.00 23.59 -26.09
CA SER A 148 2.09 24.15 -27.11
C SER A 148 1.14 23.11 -27.71
N ASN A 149 1.62 21.87 -27.91
CA ASN A 149 0.94 20.80 -28.64
C ASN A 149 0.64 19.59 -27.76
N LYS A 150 0.12 19.83 -26.57
CA LYS A 150 -0.24 18.74 -25.64
C LYS A 150 -1.42 17.88 -26.14
N GLY A 151 -2.17 18.37 -27.15
CA GLY A 151 -3.25 17.64 -27.81
C GLY A 151 -2.78 16.59 -28.81
N ASP A 152 -1.53 16.61 -29.25
CA ASP A 152 -1.04 15.74 -30.34
C ASP A 152 -0.62 14.33 -29.87
N SER A 153 -0.53 14.10 -28.55
CA SER A 153 -0.06 12.85 -27.99
C SER A 153 -0.67 12.51 -26.64
N ALA A 154 -1.07 11.26 -26.46
CA ALA A 154 -1.52 10.73 -25.18
C ALA A 154 -0.38 10.57 -24.15
N PHE A 155 0.88 10.51 -24.60
CA PHE A 155 2.02 10.16 -23.74
C PHE A 155 2.24 11.08 -22.53
N PRO A 156 2.25 12.43 -22.65
CA PRO A 156 2.41 13.30 -21.50
C PRO A 156 1.22 13.22 -20.53
N TRP A 157 0.00 13.06 -21.04
CA TRP A 157 -1.21 12.81 -20.25
C TRP A 157 -1.08 11.52 -19.44
N ASN A 158 -0.71 10.43 -20.10
CA ASN A 158 -0.49 9.12 -19.47
C ASN A 158 0.59 9.18 -18.38
N SER A 159 1.61 10.00 -18.57
CA SER A 159 2.67 10.20 -17.58
C SER A 159 2.16 10.88 -16.32
N LEU A 160 1.36 11.93 -16.45
CA LEU A 160 0.74 12.63 -15.32
C LEU A 160 -0.29 11.74 -14.61
N ILE A 161 -1.20 11.09 -15.35
CA ILE A 161 -2.19 10.16 -14.80
C ILE A 161 -1.48 9.07 -13.98
N SER A 162 -0.39 8.51 -14.52
CA SER A 162 0.40 7.50 -13.82
C SER A 162 1.04 8.05 -12.55
N GLY A 163 1.61 9.24 -12.61
CA GLY A 163 2.24 9.91 -11.48
C GLY A 163 1.26 10.15 -10.33
N TYR A 164 0.09 10.72 -10.62
CA TYR A 164 -0.96 10.91 -9.62
C TYR A 164 -1.44 9.59 -9.02
N ALA A 165 -1.65 8.57 -9.85
CA ALA A 165 -2.07 7.25 -9.37
C ALA A 165 -1.00 6.56 -8.51
N GLN A 166 0.31 6.80 -8.74
CA GLN A 166 1.41 6.26 -7.93
C GLN A 166 1.50 6.87 -6.54
N ILE A 167 1.25 8.17 -6.42
CA ILE A 167 1.27 8.87 -5.12
C ILE A 167 -0.08 8.80 -4.37
N GLY A 168 -1.06 8.03 -4.91
CA GLY A 168 -2.37 7.82 -4.29
C GLY A 168 -3.39 8.95 -4.51
N LEU A 169 -3.07 9.96 -5.33
CA LEU A 169 -3.99 11.04 -5.70
C LEU A 169 -4.90 10.60 -6.86
N TYR A 170 -5.73 9.59 -6.58
CA TYR A 170 -6.55 8.93 -7.60
C TYR A 170 -7.63 9.85 -8.20
N HIS A 171 -8.17 10.79 -7.43
CA HIS A 171 -9.17 11.75 -7.92
C HIS A 171 -8.58 12.67 -8.99
N ASP A 172 -7.36 13.14 -8.78
CA ASP A 172 -6.65 14.00 -9.74
C ASP A 172 -6.30 13.23 -11.02
N ALA A 173 -5.88 11.96 -10.89
CA ALA A 173 -5.62 11.09 -12.03
C ALA A 173 -6.88 10.90 -12.91
N ILE A 174 -8.04 10.71 -12.30
CA ILE A 174 -9.32 10.54 -13.00
C ILE A 174 -9.79 11.87 -13.61
N ALA A 175 -9.66 12.98 -12.89
CA ALA A 175 -9.99 14.30 -13.40
C ALA A 175 -9.17 14.64 -14.66
N LEU A 176 -7.88 14.34 -14.62
CA LEU A 176 -6.97 14.55 -15.75
C LEU A 176 -7.33 13.68 -16.96
N TYR A 177 -7.77 12.43 -16.74
CA TYR A 177 -8.28 11.58 -17.80
C TYR A 177 -9.51 12.17 -18.49
N PHE A 178 -10.48 12.65 -17.75
CA PHE A 178 -11.68 13.27 -18.35
C PHE A 178 -11.32 14.59 -19.05
N GLN A 179 -10.37 15.35 -18.53
CA GLN A 179 -9.86 16.53 -19.21
C GLN A 179 -9.18 16.17 -20.55
N MET A 180 -8.35 15.12 -20.57
CA MET A 180 -7.73 14.61 -21.78
C MET A 180 -8.78 14.31 -22.87
N VAL A 181 -9.88 13.64 -22.48
CA VAL A 181 -10.99 13.32 -23.40
C VAL A 181 -11.74 14.59 -23.85
N GLU A 182 -11.93 15.57 -22.95
CA GLU A 182 -12.55 16.86 -23.28
C GLU A 182 -11.72 17.70 -24.24
N ASP A 183 -10.40 17.67 -24.10
CA ASP A 183 -9.44 18.35 -24.97
C ASP A 183 -9.27 17.64 -26.33
N GLY A 184 -10.01 16.54 -26.55
CA GLY A 184 -10.03 15.80 -27.82
C GLY A 184 -8.84 14.88 -28.04
N VAL A 185 -8.06 14.60 -26.99
CA VAL A 185 -6.95 13.65 -27.06
C VAL A 185 -7.46 12.22 -26.90
N GLU A 186 -7.21 11.38 -27.87
CA GLU A 186 -7.69 10.00 -27.87
C GLU A 186 -6.94 9.14 -26.84
N PRO A 187 -7.66 8.52 -25.87
CA PRO A 187 -7.05 7.55 -24.96
C PRO A 187 -6.55 6.31 -25.71
N ASP A 188 -5.39 5.83 -25.34
CA ASP A 188 -4.75 4.65 -25.93
C ASP A 188 -4.78 3.44 -25.00
N LEU A 189 -4.20 2.32 -25.43
CA LEU A 189 -4.10 1.08 -24.66
C LEU A 189 -3.31 1.25 -23.34
N PHE A 190 -2.48 2.28 -23.23
CA PHE A 190 -1.72 2.59 -22.02
C PHE A 190 -2.44 3.56 -21.09
N THR A 191 -3.41 4.33 -21.59
CA THR A 191 -4.25 5.25 -20.81
C THR A 191 -5.19 4.47 -19.89
N PHE A 192 -5.96 3.53 -20.47
CA PHE A 192 -7.01 2.83 -19.74
C PHE A 192 -6.55 2.08 -18.51
N PRO A 193 -5.46 1.28 -18.52
CA PRO A 193 -5.02 0.58 -17.31
C PRO A 193 -4.64 1.52 -16.15
N ARG A 194 -4.09 2.70 -16.46
CA ARG A 194 -3.73 3.70 -15.45
C ARG A 194 -4.95 4.31 -14.78
N VAL A 195 -5.94 4.68 -15.60
CA VAL A 195 -7.19 5.28 -15.11
C VAL A 195 -8.03 4.23 -14.35
N LEU A 196 -8.12 3.00 -14.87
CA LEU A 196 -8.83 1.91 -14.19
C LEU A 196 -8.19 1.58 -12.83
N LYS A 197 -6.85 1.61 -12.73
CA LYS A 197 -6.15 1.49 -11.45
C LYS A 197 -6.55 2.60 -10.48
N ALA A 198 -6.69 3.84 -10.95
CA ALA A 198 -7.14 4.95 -10.12
C ALA A 198 -8.61 4.78 -9.68
N CYS A 199 -9.50 4.31 -10.58
CA CYS A 199 -10.89 3.99 -10.24
C CYS A 199 -10.99 2.91 -9.14
N GLY A 200 -10.19 1.84 -9.26
CA GLY A 200 -10.07 0.82 -8.22
C GLY A 200 -9.48 1.36 -6.91
N GLY A 201 -8.57 2.35 -6.98
CA GLY A 201 -7.97 2.98 -5.81
C GLY A 201 -8.95 3.80 -4.97
N ILE A 202 -9.95 4.45 -5.60
CA ILE A 202 -11.03 5.16 -4.90
C ILE A 202 -12.25 4.27 -4.60
N GLY A 203 -12.30 3.04 -5.12
CA GLY A 203 -13.44 2.14 -4.96
C GLY A 203 -14.72 2.59 -5.66
N SER A 204 -14.66 3.50 -6.66
CA SER A 204 -15.84 4.02 -7.34
C SER A 204 -16.25 3.16 -8.55
N LEU A 205 -17.23 2.29 -8.34
CA LEU A 205 -17.78 1.44 -9.38
C LEU A 205 -18.39 2.28 -10.54
N GLN A 206 -19.07 3.39 -10.23
CA GLN A 206 -19.74 4.22 -11.23
C GLN A 206 -18.75 4.83 -12.22
N VAL A 207 -17.62 5.36 -11.73
CA VAL A 207 -16.57 5.94 -12.58
C VAL A 207 -15.86 4.84 -13.37
N GLY A 208 -15.58 3.69 -12.72
CA GLY A 208 -15.00 2.52 -13.38
C GLY A 208 -15.85 2.02 -14.56
N GLU A 209 -17.18 1.99 -14.42
CA GLU A 209 -18.10 1.63 -15.50
C GLU A 209 -18.13 2.66 -16.64
N GLU A 210 -18.00 3.95 -16.34
CA GLU A 210 -17.87 4.98 -17.38
C GLU A 210 -16.60 4.77 -18.20
N VAL A 211 -15.47 4.55 -17.52
CA VAL A 211 -14.19 4.25 -18.18
C VAL A 211 -14.29 2.94 -18.98
N HIS A 212 -14.97 1.91 -18.47
CA HIS A 212 -15.20 0.66 -19.23
C HIS A 212 -16.00 0.91 -20.51
N ARG A 213 -17.05 1.77 -20.48
CA ARG A 213 -17.76 2.17 -21.70
C ARG A 213 -16.85 2.86 -22.72
N HIS A 214 -15.89 3.67 -22.26
CA HIS A 214 -14.89 4.25 -23.14
C HIS A 214 -13.96 3.19 -23.75
N VAL A 215 -13.52 2.20 -22.98
CA VAL A 215 -12.75 1.04 -23.49
C VAL A 215 -13.49 0.34 -24.63
N VAL A 216 -14.79 0.09 -24.46
CA VAL A 216 -15.63 -0.54 -25.49
C VAL A 216 -15.71 0.33 -26.75
N ARG A 217 -15.93 1.65 -26.60
CA ARG A 217 -16.02 2.59 -27.72
C ARG A 217 -14.73 2.70 -28.53
N HIS A 218 -13.57 2.52 -27.88
CA HIS A 218 -12.26 2.55 -28.54
C HIS A 218 -11.83 1.17 -29.09
N GLY A 219 -12.72 0.16 -29.05
CA GLY A 219 -12.44 -1.16 -29.62
C GLY A 219 -11.42 -2.01 -28.84
N LEU A 220 -11.09 -1.65 -27.59
CA LEU A 220 -10.09 -2.31 -26.77
C LEU A 220 -10.65 -3.43 -25.86
N SER A 221 -11.87 -3.88 -26.13
CA SER A 221 -12.59 -4.91 -25.36
C SER A 221 -11.94 -6.30 -25.41
N HIS A 222 -10.96 -6.52 -26.26
CA HIS A 222 -10.26 -7.80 -26.42
C HIS A 222 -8.76 -7.73 -26.07
N ASP A 223 -8.27 -6.55 -25.68
CA ASP A 223 -6.88 -6.38 -25.26
C ASP A 223 -6.68 -6.93 -23.85
N VAL A 224 -5.75 -7.90 -23.70
CA VAL A 224 -5.51 -8.59 -22.43
C VAL A 224 -5.02 -7.66 -21.33
N PHE A 225 -4.20 -6.66 -21.68
CA PHE A 225 -3.66 -5.70 -20.71
C PHE A 225 -4.76 -4.80 -20.15
N VAL A 226 -5.69 -4.35 -21.01
CA VAL A 226 -6.85 -3.56 -20.59
C VAL A 226 -7.86 -4.41 -19.81
N LEU A 227 -8.11 -5.67 -20.24
CA LEU A 227 -9.00 -6.60 -19.54
C LEU A 227 -8.47 -6.96 -18.15
N ASN A 228 -7.16 -7.16 -17.98
CA ASN A 228 -6.54 -7.35 -16.65
C ASN A 228 -6.77 -6.14 -15.73
N ALA A 229 -6.67 -4.93 -16.26
CA ALA A 229 -6.94 -3.72 -15.49
C ALA A 229 -8.43 -3.54 -15.14
N LEU A 230 -9.35 -3.92 -16.04
CA LEU A 230 -10.79 -3.96 -15.76
C LEU A 230 -11.13 -4.98 -14.66
N LEU A 231 -10.51 -6.15 -14.71
CA LEU A 231 -10.68 -7.18 -13.68
C LEU A 231 -10.25 -6.66 -12.31
N ASP A 232 -9.05 -6.08 -12.20
CA ASP A 232 -8.53 -5.50 -10.94
C ASP A 232 -9.44 -4.36 -10.46
N MET A 233 -9.88 -3.48 -11.35
CA MET A 233 -10.80 -2.37 -11.03
C MET A 233 -12.11 -2.88 -10.45
N TYR A 234 -12.79 -3.83 -11.12
CA TYR A 234 -14.05 -4.37 -10.62
C TYR A 234 -13.89 -5.08 -9.29
N SER A 235 -12.81 -5.84 -9.13
CA SER A 235 -12.48 -6.50 -7.87
C SER A 235 -12.34 -5.49 -6.73
N ARG A 236 -11.54 -4.43 -6.92
CA ARG A 236 -11.33 -3.39 -5.91
C ARG A 236 -12.57 -2.56 -5.60
N CYS A 237 -13.46 -2.39 -6.59
CA CYS A 237 -14.76 -1.73 -6.40
C CYS A 237 -15.83 -2.64 -5.76
N GLY A 238 -15.49 -3.87 -5.38
CA GLY A 238 -16.41 -4.80 -4.71
C GLY A 238 -17.32 -5.60 -5.64
N ASP A 239 -17.26 -5.43 -6.96
CA ASP A 239 -18.09 -6.16 -7.92
C ASP A 239 -17.37 -7.37 -8.51
N ILE A 240 -17.25 -8.42 -7.68
CA ILE A 240 -16.59 -9.69 -8.07
C ILE A 240 -17.32 -10.38 -9.23
N VAL A 241 -18.63 -10.17 -9.37
CA VAL A 241 -19.43 -10.79 -10.45
C VAL A 241 -19.02 -10.21 -11.81
N LYS A 242 -18.83 -8.88 -11.90
CA LYS A 242 -18.34 -8.25 -13.13
C LYS A 242 -16.87 -8.59 -13.39
N ALA A 243 -16.03 -8.67 -12.35
CA ALA A 243 -14.65 -9.15 -12.49
C ALA A 243 -14.61 -10.54 -13.13
N GLN A 244 -15.45 -11.48 -12.66
CA GLN A 244 -15.55 -12.83 -13.22
C GLN A 244 -16.07 -12.81 -14.66
N LYS A 245 -17.07 -11.96 -15.00
CA LYS A 245 -17.53 -11.81 -16.37
C LYS A 245 -16.42 -11.36 -17.31
N VAL A 246 -15.62 -10.36 -16.89
CA VAL A 246 -14.46 -9.89 -17.65
C VAL A 246 -13.45 -11.03 -17.86
N PHE A 247 -13.13 -11.79 -16.81
CA PHE A 247 -12.25 -12.94 -16.89
C PHE A 247 -12.74 -14.01 -17.86
N ASN A 248 -14.04 -14.30 -17.86
CA ASN A 248 -14.65 -15.33 -18.71
C ASN A 248 -14.66 -14.99 -20.20
N ILE A 249 -14.78 -13.68 -20.55
CA ILE A 249 -14.78 -13.23 -21.96
C ILE A 249 -13.37 -13.02 -22.51
N MET A 250 -12.30 -13.15 -21.70
CA MET A 250 -10.93 -13.03 -22.18
C MET A 250 -10.61 -14.06 -23.27
N PRO A 251 -10.18 -13.62 -24.46
CA PRO A 251 -9.85 -14.54 -25.56
C PRO A 251 -8.60 -15.38 -25.28
N ARG A 252 -7.69 -14.81 -24.50
CA ARG A 252 -6.48 -15.46 -23.95
C ARG A 252 -6.28 -14.97 -22.52
N ARG A 253 -5.84 -15.87 -21.65
CA ARG A 253 -5.48 -15.55 -20.27
C ARG A 253 -3.97 -15.72 -20.13
N ASP A 254 -3.32 -14.78 -19.46
CA ASP A 254 -1.91 -14.86 -19.07
C ASP A 254 -1.78 -15.10 -17.56
N SER A 255 -0.56 -15.23 -17.06
CA SER A 255 -0.32 -15.40 -15.61
C SER A 255 -0.86 -14.24 -14.79
N VAL A 256 -0.91 -13.01 -15.37
CA VAL A 256 -1.48 -11.84 -14.70
C VAL A 256 -2.99 -11.99 -14.55
N SER A 257 -3.68 -12.45 -15.61
CA SER A 257 -5.15 -12.69 -15.57
C SER A 257 -5.53 -13.68 -14.47
N TRP A 258 -4.86 -14.84 -14.44
CA TRP A 258 -5.08 -15.87 -13.44
C TRP A 258 -4.79 -15.37 -12.03
N ASN A 259 -3.63 -14.72 -11.84
CA ASN A 259 -3.22 -14.18 -10.54
C ASN A 259 -4.12 -13.05 -10.05
N SER A 260 -4.68 -12.24 -10.95
CA SER A 260 -5.62 -11.17 -10.61
C SER A 260 -6.97 -11.75 -10.17
N MET A 261 -7.47 -12.79 -10.85
CA MET A 261 -8.72 -13.43 -10.46
C MET A 261 -8.60 -14.20 -9.13
N LEU A 262 -7.46 -14.90 -8.91
CA LEU A 262 -7.13 -15.52 -7.63
C LEU A 262 -7.11 -14.48 -6.50
N ALA A 263 -6.41 -13.35 -6.71
CA ALA A 263 -6.36 -12.28 -5.73
C ALA A 263 -7.75 -11.66 -5.46
N ALA A 264 -8.58 -11.52 -6.49
CA ALA A 264 -9.94 -11.02 -6.38
C ALA A 264 -10.78 -11.90 -5.46
N TYR A 265 -10.83 -13.20 -5.70
CA TYR A 265 -11.58 -14.12 -4.84
C TYR A 265 -11.07 -14.17 -3.40
N ILE A 266 -9.73 -14.17 -3.21
CA ILE A 266 -9.12 -14.16 -1.88
C ILE A 266 -9.47 -12.87 -1.12
N HIS A 267 -9.40 -11.72 -1.78
CA HIS A 267 -9.72 -10.43 -1.16
C HIS A 267 -11.19 -10.34 -0.72
N HIS A 268 -12.08 -11.02 -1.43
CA HIS A 268 -13.50 -11.10 -1.09
C HIS A 268 -13.86 -12.26 -0.15
N GLY A 269 -12.88 -13.02 0.36
CA GLY A 269 -13.10 -14.15 1.26
C GLY A 269 -13.75 -15.37 0.58
N LEU A 270 -13.74 -15.43 -0.74
CA LEU A 270 -14.33 -16.51 -1.56
C LEU A 270 -13.30 -17.62 -1.82
N GLU A 271 -12.96 -18.36 -0.77
CA GLU A 271 -11.86 -19.34 -0.78
C GLU A 271 -12.11 -20.52 -1.71
N VAL A 272 -13.35 -21.00 -1.77
CA VAL A 272 -13.74 -22.12 -2.63
C VAL A 272 -13.58 -21.76 -4.11
N GLU A 273 -14.01 -20.57 -4.46
CA GLU A 273 -13.89 -20.00 -5.81
C GLU A 273 -12.42 -19.79 -6.18
N ALA A 274 -11.59 -19.31 -5.25
CA ALA A 274 -10.14 -19.17 -5.45
C ALA A 274 -9.48 -20.52 -5.74
N VAL A 275 -9.82 -21.57 -4.99
CA VAL A 275 -9.30 -22.93 -5.24
C VAL A 275 -9.83 -23.49 -6.56
N ASN A 276 -11.08 -23.20 -6.93
CA ASN A 276 -11.64 -23.64 -8.20
C ASN A 276 -10.95 -22.98 -9.40
N ILE A 277 -10.68 -21.67 -9.33
CA ILE A 277 -9.88 -20.97 -10.35
C ILE A 277 -8.46 -21.52 -10.44
N PHE A 278 -7.82 -21.84 -9.32
CA PHE A 278 -6.51 -22.48 -9.30
C PHE A 278 -6.52 -23.85 -9.98
N ARG A 279 -7.57 -24.67 -9.74
CA ARG A 279 -7.76 -25.94 -10.43
C ARG A 279 -8.01 -25.75 -11.93
N GLN A 280 -8.83 -24.75 -12.29
CA GLN A 280 -9.11 -24.45 -13.69
C GLN A 280 -7.85 -24.03 -14.43
N MET A 281 -6.97 -23.20 -13.81
CA MET A 281 -5.68 -22.83 -14.34
C MET A 281 -4.84 -24.05 -14.72
N ILE A 282 -4.79 -25.08 -13.85
CA ILE A 282 -4.09 -26.34 -14.08
C ILE A 282 -4.75 -27.14 -15.20
N LEU A 283 -6.09 -27.23 -15.23
CA LEU A 283 -6.86 -27.96 -16.25
C LEU A 283 -6.70 -27.35 -17.64
N GLU A 284 -6.55 -26.03 -17.74
CA GLU A 284 -6.27 -25.32 -18.98
C GLU A 284 -4.77 -25.39 -19.39
N ALA A 285 -4.00 -26.28 -18.75
CA ALA A 285 -2.57 -26.50 -18.98
C ALA A 285 -1.71 -25.27 -18.72
N TYR A 286 -2.17 -24.36 -17.85
CA TYR A 286 -1.40 -23.22 -17.39
C TYR A 286 -0.60 -23.63 -16.15
N GLU A 287 0.72 -23.48 -16.20
CA GLU A 287 1.58 -23.79 -15.04
C GLU A 287 1.45 -22.69 -13.98
N PRO A 288 0.93 -22.98 -12.77
CA PRO A 288 0.93 -22.04 -11.66
C PRO A 288 2.35 -21.65 -11.27
N ASP A 289 2.63 -20.35 -11.27
CA ASP A 289 3.90 -19.80 -10.78
C ASP A 289 3.93 -19.72 -9.23
N SER A 290 5.06 -19.37 -8.68
CA SER A 290 5.21 -19.25 -7.22
C SER A 290 4.26 -18.20 -6.63
N VAL A 291 3.85 -17.20 -7.41
CA VAL A 291 2.90 -16.16 -6.98
C VAL A 291 1.50 -16.72 -6.88
N SER A 292 1.02 -17.45 -7.90
CA SER A 292 -0.27 -18.14 -7.89
C SER A 292 -0.41 -19.10 -6.71
N ILE A 293 0.62 -19.95 -6.50
CA ILE A 293 0.65 -20.95 -5.43
C ILE A 293 0.64 -20.27 -4.06
N SER A 294 1.49 -19.25 -3.86
CA SER A 294 1.58 -18.54 -2.58
C SER A 294 0.29 -17.80 -2.26
N LYS A 295 -0.34 -17.16 -3.26
CA LYS A 295 -1.63 -16.47 -3.08
C LYS A 295 -2.72 -17.44 -2.65
N VAL A 296 -2.89 -18.55 -3.35
CA VAL A 296 -3.94 -19.52 -2.98
C VAL A 296 -3.68 -20.13 -1.61
N LEU A 297 -2.43 -20.43 -1.25
CA LEU A 297 -2.08 -20.92 0.08
C LEU A 297 -2.41 -19.91 1.18
N THR A 298 -2.07 -18.64 0.99
CA THR A 298 -2.31 -17.59 2.00
C THR A 298 -3.79 -17.20 2.09
N GLY A 299 -4.55 -17.38 1.03
CA GLY A 299 -5.98 -17.09 0.97
C GLY A 299 -6.89 -18.18 1.49
N VAL A 300 -6.36 -19.36 1.82
CA VAL A 300 -7.16 -20.50 2.30
C VAL A 300 -7.16 -20.58 3.81
N SER A 301 -8.35 -20.45 4.44
CA SER A 301 -8.52 -20.63 5.89
C SER A 301 -8.74 -22.10 6.29
N SER A 302 -8.97 -23.00 5.32
CA SER A 302 -9.19 -24.44 5.58
C SER A 302 -7.87 -25.22 5.51
N LEU A 303 -7.53 -25.89 6.62
CA LEU A 303 -6.38 -26.83 6.67
C LEU A 303 -6.47 -27.90 5.59
N HIS A 304 -7.68 -28.38 5.28
CA HIS A 304 -7.89 -29.45 4.29
C HIS A 304 -7.50 -28.98 2.88
N LEU A 305 -7.95 -27.78 2.49
CA LEU A 305 -7.59 -27.18 1.20
C LEU A 305 -6.10 -26.88 1.13
N GLY A 306 -5.52 -26.28 2.18
CA GLY A 306 -4.08 -26.04 2.26
C GLY A 306 -3.25 -27.32 2.14
N ALA A 307 -3.70 -28.43 2.74
CA ALA A 307 -3.03 -29.72 2.61
C ALA A 307 -3.16 -30.34 1.21
N GLN A 308 -4.28 -30.13 0.51
CA GLN A 308 -4.44 -30.57 -0.89
C GLN A 308 -3.48 -29.81 -1.81
N ILE A 309 -3.37 -28.49 -1.66
CA ILE A 309 -2.44 -27.66 -2.44
C ILE A 309 -0.99 -28.10 -2.12
N HIS A 310 -0.65 -28.31 -0.84
CA HIS A 310 0.68 -28.81 -0.46
C HIS A 310 0.99 -30.16 -1.13
N GLY A 311 0.03 -31.12 -1.13
CA GLY A 311 0.20 -32.39 -1.81
C GLY A 311 0.42 -32.25 -3.32
N TRP A 312 -0.21 -31.25 -3.95
CA TRP A 312 0.04 -30.94 -5.37
C TRP A 312 1.44 -30.32 -5.55
N VAL A 313 1.83 -29.36 -4.71
CA VAL A 313 3.16 -28.73 -4.70
C VAL A 313 4.30 -29.76 -4.59
N ILE A 314 4.14 -30.76 -3.71
CA ILE A 314 5.10 -31.88 -3.57
C ILE A 314 5.23 -32.67 -4.88
N ARG A 315 4.10 -33.02 -5.51
CA ARG A 315 4.10 -33.77 -6.78
C ARG A 315 4.76 -33.01 -7.92
N GLN A 316 4.70 -31.67 -7.89
CA GLN A 316 5.37 -30.80 -8.87
C GLN A 316 6.85 -30.54 -8.55
N GLY A 317 7.33 -30.95 -7.39
CA GLY A 317 8.74 -30.75 -6.98
C GLY A 317 9.11 -29.30 -6.67
N VAL A 318 8.13 -28.39 -6.49
CA VAL A 318 8.35 -26.94 -6.27
C VAL A 318 8.25 -26.52 -4.80
N GLN A 319 8.17 -27.45 -3.86
CA GLN A 319 7.95 -27.19 -2.43
C GLN A 319 9.06 -26.35 -1.76
N TRP A 320 10.26 -26.32 -2.32
CA TRP A 320 11.40 -25.58 -1.77
C TRP A 320 11.59 -24.18 -2.34
N ASN A 321 10.67 -23.71 -3.18
CA ASN A 321 10.62 -22.29 -3.49
C ASN A 321 10.35 -21.49 -2.20
N LEU A 322 11.16 -20.47 -1.92
CA LEU A 322 11.08 -19.67 -0.67
C LEU A 322 9.66 -19.14 -0.40
N SER A 323 9.02 -18.55 -1.41
CA SER A 323 7.68 -17.97 -1.26
C SER A 323 6.63 -19.03 -0.94
N ILE A 324 6.71 -20.21 -1.58
CA ILE A 324 5.80 -21.33 -1.36
C ILE A 324 6.02 -21.93 0.02
N ALA A 325 7.27 -22.21 0.40
CA ALA A 325 7.62 -22.76 1.70
C ALA A 325 7.20 -21.84 2.84
N ASN A 326 7.43 -20.53 2.71
CA ASN A 326 6.99 -19.52 3.68
C ASN A 326 5.46 -19.52 3.83
N SER A 327 4.70 -19.58 2.71
CA SER A 327 3.24 -19.67 2.74
C SER A 327 2.74 -20.96 3.41
N LEU A 328 3.38 -22.09 3.15
CA LEU A 328 3.06 -23.36 3.79
C LEU A 328 3.32 -23.34 5.31
N ILE A 329 4.41 -22.70 5.75
CA ILE A 329 4.70 -22.50 7.19
C ILE A 329 3.54 -21.74 7.84
N ILE A 330 3.08 -20.64 7.22
CA ILE A 330 1.97 -19.82 7.72
C ILE A 330 0.68 -20.64 7.79
N VAL A 331 0.32 -21.37 6.72
CA VAL A 331 -0.89 -22.21 6.67
C VAL A 331 -0.90 -23.23 7.81
N TYR A 332 0.18 -23.99 8.00
CA TYR A 332 0.23 -24.97 9.08
C TYR A 332 0.26 -24.34 10.46
N ALA A 333 0.91 -23.19 10.61
CA ALA A 333 0.99 -22.48 11.87
C ALA A 333 -0.38 -21.91 12.31
N SER A 334 -1.15 -21.31 11.39
CA SER A 334 -2.48 -20.76 11.68
C SER A 334 -3.46 -21.82 12.18
N HIS A 335 -3.27 -23.05 11.74
CA HIS A 335 -4.09 -24.20 12.17
C HIS A 335 -3.48 -25.01 13.34
N GLY A 336 -2.48 -24.47 14.04
CA GLY A 336 -1.85 -25.11 15.19
C GLY A 336 -0.98 -26.33 14.86
N LYS A 337 -0.72 -26.61 13.57
CA LYS A 337 0.13 -27.74 13.14
C LYS A 337 1.61 -27.36 13.14
N LEU A 338 2.08 -26.84 14.29
CA LEU A 338 3.44 -26.31 14.45
C LEU A 338 4.56 -27.33 14.12
N HIS A 339 4.30 -28.62 14.30
CA HIS A 339 5.27 -29.67 13.93
C HIS A 339 5.50 -29.73 12.42
N LYS A 340 4.43 -29.53 11.59
CA LYS A 340 4.56 -29.47 10.13
C LYS A 340 5.24 -28.19 9.67
N ALA A 341 4.87 -27.03 10.25
CA ALA A 341 5.52 -25.77 9.98
C ALA A 341 7.03 -25.85 10.25
N ARG A 342 7.42 -26.41 11.41
CA ARG A 342 8.83 -26.61 11.77
C ARG A 342 9.53 -27.59 10.82
N TRP A 343 8.86 -28.69 10.43
CA TRP A 343 9.45 -29.64 9.50
C TRP A 343 9.79 -28.97 8.16
N ILE A 344 8.84 -28.19 7.59
CA ILE A 344 9.08 -27.46 6.34
C ILE A 344 10.25 -26.50 6.50
N PHE A 345 10.26 -25.69 7.58
CA PHE A 345 11.34 -24.74 7.85
C PHE A 345 12.71 -25.42 7.92
N ASN A 346 12.80 -26.56 8.61
CA ASN A 346 14.06 -27.29 8.77
C ASN A 346 14.57 -27.92 7.46
N GLN A 347 13.66 -28.27 6.54
CA GLN A 347 14.01 -28.86 5.24
C GLN A 347 14.33 -27.82 4.17
N MET A 348 14.05 -26.53 4.40
CA MET A 348 14.39 -25.48 3.45
C MET A 348 15.92 -25.39 3.24
N PRO A 349 16.41 -25.47 1.98
CA PRO A 349 17.85 -25.36 1.70
C PRO A 349 18.40 -23.96 1.99
N GLU A 350 17.60 -22.94 1.75
CA GLU A 350 17.92 -21.54 2.02
C GLU A 350 16.79 -20.90 2.82
N ARG A 351 17.13 -19.95 3.69
CA ARG A 351 16.19 -19.23 4.55
C ARG A 351 16.48 -17.74 4.48
N ASP A 352 15.51 -16.97 4.05
CA ASP A 352 15.56 -15.50 4.06
C ASP A 352 14.91 -14.93 5.32
N VAL A 353 14.93 -13.61 5.47
CA VAL A 353 14.30 -12.91 6.60
C VAL A 353 12.80 -13.26 6.73
N ILE A 354 12.12 -13.49 5.61
CA ILE A 354 10.68 -13.85 5.60
C ILE A 354 10.48 -15.25 6.16
N SER A 355 11.38 -16.20 5.85
CA SER A 355 11.34 -17.57 6.39
C SER A 355 11.47 -17.55 7.90
N TRP A 356 12.45 -16.80 8.44
CA TRP A 356 12.65 -16.64 9.87
C TRP A 356 11.47 -15.94 10.53
N ASN A 357 10.95 -14.86 9.96
CA ASN A 357 9.76 -14.17 10.45
C ASN A 357 8.54 -15.10 10.50
N SER A 358 8.35 -15.93 9.48
CA SER A 358 7.24 -16.88 9.42
C SER A 358 7.29 -17.92 10.56
N ILE A 359 8.47 -18.49 10.85
CA ILE A 359 8.59 -19.47 11.93
C ILE A 359 8.56 -18.85 13.31
N ILE A 360 9.13 -17.65 13.50
CA ILE A 360 9.04 -16.87 14.74
C ILE A 360 7.59 -16.54 15.05
N TYR A 361 6.85 -16.01 14.06
CA TYR A 361 5.43 -15.71 14.19
C TYR A 361 4.59 -16.96 14.48
N ALA A 362 4.89 -18.09 13.82
CA ALA A 362 4.24 -19.37 14.10
C ALA A 362 4.35 -19.76 15.59
N HIS A 363 5.50 -19.51 16.19
CA HIS A 363 5.77 -19.86 17.58
C HIS A 363 5.55 -18.73 18.59
N ARG A 364 4.87 -17.61 18.18
CA ARG A 364 4.64 -16.43 19.05
C ARG A 364 3.93 -16.72 20.38
N LYS A 365 3.21 -17.84 20.48
CA LYS A 365 2.58 -18.31 21.73
C LYS A 365 3.50 -19.20 22.57
N HIS A 366 4.74 -19.38 22.17
CA HIS A 366 5.70 -20.28 22.81
C HIS A 366 7.07 -19.61 22.94
N ARG A 367 7.82 -19.91 24.00
CA ARG A 367 9.21 -19.41 24.17
C ARG A 367 10.16 -19.76 23.02
N LYS A 368 9.79 -20.75 22.19
CA LYS A 368 10.56 -21.11 21.00
C LYS A 368 10.72 -19.98 19.98
N ALA A 369 9.82 -18.98 19.99
CA ALA A 369 10.00 -17.80 19.15
C ALA A 369 11.33 -17.08 19.41
N LEU A 370 11.73 -16.95 20.69
CA LEU A 370 13.00 -16.33 21.09
C LEU A 370 14.21 -17.20 20.66
N ALA A 371 14.09 -18.52 20.80
CA ALA A 371 15.15 -19.44 20.36
C ALA A 371 15.34 -19.42 18.83
N TYR A 372 14.27 -19.22 18.03
CA TYR A 372 14.42 -19.03 16.60
C TYR A 372 15.08 -17.69 16.24
N PHE A 373 14.87 -16.68 17.03
CA PHE A 373 15.58 -15.40 16.84
C PHE A 373 17.09 -15.55 17.09
N GLU A 374 17.49 -16.27 18.14
CA GLU A 374 18.90 -16.58 18.41
C GLU A 374 19.52 -17.36 17.23
N GLN A 375 18.82 -18.36 16.70
CA GLN A 375 19.25 -19.10 15.50
C GLN A 375 19.33 -18.23 14.25
N MET A 376 18.44 -17.25 14.09
CA MET A 376 18.46 -16.27 12.98
C MET A 376 19.74 -15.40 13.06
N GLU A 377 20.10 -14.93 14.27
CA GLU A 377 21.34 -14.18 14.49
C GLU A 377 22.59 -15.05 14.21
N GLU A 378 22.60 -16.30 14.69
CA GLU A 378 23.68 -17.28 14.43
C GLU A 378 23.83 -17.60 12.93
N ALA A 379 22.72 -17.63 12.18
CA ALA A 379 22.71 -17.82 10.72
C ALA A 379 23.17 -16.56 9.95
N GLY A 380 23.46 -15.45 10.63
CA GLY A 380 23.89 -14.20 10.00
C GLY A 380 22.80 -13.48 9.20
N VAL A 381 21.51 -13.80 9.43
CA VAL A 381 20.38 -13.13 8.77
C VAL A 381 19.97 -11.92 9.61
N GLU A 382 20.06 -10.73 9.02
CA GLU A 382 19.69 -9.48 9.71
C GLU A 382 18.19 -9.40 9.97
N PRO A 383 17.76 -9.17 11.24
CA PRO A 383 16.37 -8.96 11.60
C PRO A 383 15.83 -7.65 11.00
N ASP A 384 14.56 -7.65 10.66
CA ASP A 384 13.85 -6.48 10.18
C ASP A 384 12.77 -5.99 11.19
N LYS A 385 12.01 -4.97 10.80
CA LYS A 385 10.88 -4.44 11.60
C LYS A 385 9.86 -5.53 11.95
N ILE A 386 9.54 -6.42 11.02
CA ILE A 386 8.54 -7.48 11.20
C ILE A 386 9.04 -8.54 12.17
N THR A 387 10.36 -8.83 12.17
CA THR A 387 10.98 -9.71 13.16
C THR A 387 10.70 -9.22 14.57
N PHE A 388 10.96 -7.94 14.85
CA PHE A 388 10.75 -7.37 16.18
C PHE A 388 9.27 -7.24 16.56
N VAL A 389 8.37 -6.94 15.61
CA VAL A 389 6.91 -7.02 15.88
C VAL A 389 6.52 -8.42 16.35
N SER A 390 7.01 -9.47 15.68
CA SER A 390 6.72 -10.86 16.04
C SER A 390 7.27 -11.26 17.41
N LEU A 391 8.49 -10.84 17.72
CA LEU A 391 9.14 -11.11 19.00
C LEU A 391 8.50 -10.37 20.16
N LEU A 392 8.21 -9.07 20.00
CA LEU A 392 7.53 -8.26 21.01
C LEU A 392 6.10 -8.76 21.25
N SER A 393 5.40 -9.17 20.19
CA SER A 393 4.10 -9.83 20.31
C SER A 393 4.18 -11.14 21.10
N ALA A 394 5.25 -11.94 20.89
CA ALA A 394 5.47 -13.15 21.66
C ALA A 394 5.76 -12.85 23.14
N CYS A 395 6.58 -11.84 23.42
CA CYS A 395 6.83 -11.39 24.79
C CYS A 395 5.53 -10.89 25.48
N ALA A 396 4.70 -10.13 24.75
CA ALA A 396 3.42 -9.66 25.25
C ALA A 396 2.46 -10.83 25.57
N TYR A 397 2.39 -11.83 24.68
CA TYR A 397 1.55 -13.01 24.90
C TYR A 397 2.01 -13.83 26.11
N LEU A 398 3.32 -13.99 26.30
CA LEU A 398 3.92 -14.80 27.37
C LEU A 398 4.14 -14.03 28.69
N GLY A 399 3.85 -12.74 28.74
CA GLY A 399 4.07 -11.89 29.91
C GLY A 399 5.57 -11.63 30.23
N LEU A 400 6.45 -11.76 29.22
CA LEU A 400 7.91 -11.64 29.37
C LEU A 400 8.38 -10.18 29.28
N ALA A 401 8.01 -9.37 30.28
CA ALA A 401 8.25 -7.92 30.24
C ALA A 401 9.75 -7.56 30.11
N LYS A 402 10.64 -8.26 30.85
CA LYS A 402 12.08 -8.02 30.79
C LYS A 402 12.70 -8.36 29.42
N ASP A 403 12.27 -9.49 28.82
CA ASP A 403 12.75 -9.89 27.49
C ASP A 403 12.25 -8.91 26.42
N GLY A 404 10.98 -8.45 26.52
CA GLY A 404 10.45 -7.44 25.61
C GLY A 404 11.20 -6.10 25.71
N GLU A 405 11.51 -5.61 26.91
CA GLU A 405 12.32 -4.41 27.11
C GLU A 405 13.71 -4.57 26.49
N ARG A 406 14.37 -5.72 26.71
CA ARG A 406 15.67 -6.05 26.12
C ARG A 406 15.62 -6.07 24.59
N LEU A 407 14.60 -6.71 24.01
CA LEU A 407 14.44 -6.81 22.55
C LEU A 407 14.14 -5.45 21.92
N PHE A 408 13.35 -4.61 22.58
CA PHE A 408 13.06 -3.26 22.08
C PHE A 408 14.33 -2.38 22.08
N ALA A 409 15.14 -2.45 23.16
CA ALA A 409 16.43 -1.78 23.21
C ALA A 409 17.39 -2.33 22.13
N LEU A 410 17.46 -3.65 21.96
CA LEU A 410 18.28 -4.31 20.95
C LEU A 410 17.93 -3.83 19.52
N MET A 411 16.63 -3.71 19.22
CA MET A 411 16.14 -3.19 17.95
C MET A 411 16.65 -1.77 17.67
N CYS A 412 16.55 -0.89 18.66
CA CYS A 412 16.92 0.52 18.52
C CYS A 412 18.44 0.73 18.51
N GLU A 413 19.16 0.05 19.40
CA GLU A 413 20.59 0.31 19.68
C GLU A 413 21.52 -0.49 18.77
N LYS A 414 21.30 -1.79 18.61
CA LYS A 414 22.15 -2.67 17.78
C LYS A 414 21.78 -2.57 16.30
N TYR A 415 20.48 -2.76 16.00
CA TYR A 415 20.03 -2.84 14.61
C TYR A 415 19.63 -1.49 14.01
N LYS A 416 19.62 -0.41 14.80
CA LYS A 416 19.27 0.95 14.36
C LYS A 416 17.91 1.04 13.66
N ILE A 417 16.98 0.16 14.01
CA ILE A 417 15.63 0.13 13.47
C ILE A 417 14.79 1.16 14.23
N LYS A 418 14.24 2.14 13.50
CA LYS A 418 13.28 3.08 14.10
C LYS A 418 11.97 2.35 14.45
N PRO A 419 11.48 2.48 15.70
CA PRO A 419 10.20 1.92 16.09
C PRO A 419 9.05 2.44 15.22
N ILE A 420 8.12 1.57 14.89
CA ILE A 420 6.86 1.89 14.23
C ILE A 420 5.69 1.66 15.18
N MET A 421 4.48 2.06 14.80
CA MET A 421 3.28 2.01 15.64
C MET A 421 3.03 0.60 16.21
N GLU A 422 3.26 -0.44 15.41
CA GLU A 422 3.08 -1.84 15.78
C GLU A 422 4.02 -2.26 16.91
N HIS A 423 5.27 -1.77 16.93
CA HIS A 423 6.22 -2.03 18.01
C HIS A 423 5.73 -1.43 19.33
N TYR A 424 5.30 -0.18 19.30
CA TYR A 424 4.74 0.49 20.48
C TYR A 424 3.45 -0.18 20.95
N GLY A 425 2.57 -0.59 20.03
CA GLY A 425 1.37 -1.37 20.35
C GLY A 425 1.68 -2.67 21.07
N CYS A 426 2.72 -3.39 20.63
CA CYS A 426 3.19 -4.60 21.32
C CYS A 426 3.73 -4.28 22.72
N MET A 427 4.46 -3.17 22.90
CA MET A 427 4.98 -2.75 24.20
C MET A 427 3.86 -2.31 25.16
N VAL A 428 2.86 -1.58 24.67
CA VAL A 428 1.67 -1.21 25.47
C VAL A 428 0.92 -2.47 25.94
N ASN A 429 0.70 -3.44 25.04
CA ASN A 429 0.08 -4.72 25.39
C ASN A 429 0.94 -5.51 26.40
N LEU A 430 2.26 -5.54 26.22
CA LEU A 430 3.19 -6.20 27.12
C LEU A 430 3.12 -5.63 28.55
N TYR A 431 3.24 -4.31 28.69
CA TYR A 431 3.15 -3.65 29.98
C TYR A 431 1.75 -3.74 30.58
N GLY A 432 0.72 -3.64 29.75
CA GLY A 432 -0.66 -3.83 30.15
C GLY A 432 -0.89 -5.20 30.79
N ARG A 433 -0.48 -6.27 30.13
CA ARG A 433 -0.58 -7.64 30.66
C ARG A 433 0.26 -7.86 31.91
N ALA A 434 1.41 -7.19 32.00
CA ALA A 434 2.28 -7.26 33.19
C ALA A 434 1.80 -6.39 34.37
N GLY A 435 0.62 -5.74 34.29
CA GLY A 435 0.06 -4.86 35.31
C GLY A 435 0.73 -3.50 35.45
N ARG A 436 1.67 -3.18 34.56
CA ARG A 436 2.42 -1.91 34.58
C ARG A 436 1.67 -0.81 33.78
N ILE A 437 0.39 -0.57 34.15
CA ILE A 437 -0.55 0.28 33.39
C ILE A 437 -0.02 1.70 33.19
N LYS A 438 0.61 2.30 34.23
CA LYS A 438 1.18 3.63 34.14
C LYS A 438 2.29 3.70 33.07
N LYS A 439 3.13 2.64 32.97
CA LYS A 439 4.20 2.57 31.99
C LYS A 439 3.67 2.34 30.57
N ALA A 440 2.57 1.57 30.43
CA ALA A 440 1.88 1.41 29.16
C ALA A 440 1.29 2.75 28.67
N TYR A 441 0.69 3.51 29.57
CA TYR A 441 0.13 4.83 29.27
C TYR A 441 1.21 5.86 28.91
N SER A 442 2.35 5.88 29.65
CA SER A 442 3.46 6.83 29.36
C SER A 442 4.04 6.63 27.95
N ILE A 443 4.13 5.40 27.45
CA ILE A 443 4.57 5.16 26.07
C ILE A 443 3.64 5.88 25.07
N ILE A 444 2.33 5.82 25.27
CA ILE A 444 1.37 6.47 24.38
C ILE A 444 1.55 7.99 24.41
N VAL A 445 1.70 8.58 25.61
CA VAL A 445 1.76 10.03 25.79
C VAL A 445 3.12 10.61 25.44
N ASP A 446 4.21 9.91 25.83
CA ASP A 446 5.56 10.48 25.75
C ASP A 446 6.28 10.19 24.42
N THR A 447 5.91 9.06 23.75
CA THR A 447 6.66 8.59 22.57
C THR A 447 5.86 8.55 21.29
N MET A 448 4.54 8.56 21.37
CA MET A 448 3.64 8.50 20.23
C MET A 448 2.99 9.85 20.02
N ASP A 449 2.81 10.26 18.77
CA ASP A 449 1.94 11.39 18.45
C ASP A 449 0.49 11.00 18.82
N SER A 450 -0.04 11.60 19.86
CA SER A 450 -1.34 11.22 20.46
C SER A 450 -2.52 11.32 19.47
N GLU A 451 -2.39 12.13 18.42
CA GLU A 451 -3.40 12.25 17.36
C GLU A 451 -3.28 11.11 16.32
N ALA A 452 -2.10 10.49 16.20
CA ALA A 452 -1.83 9.41 15.26
C ALA A 452 -2.04 8.00 15.86
N VAL A 453 -2.30 7.89 17.16
CA VAL A 453 -2.49 6.60 17.85
C VAL A 453 -3.83 5.98 17.46
N GLY A 454 -3.76 4.86 16.75
CA GLY A 454 -4.94 4.12 16.29
C GLY A 454 -5.68 3.38 17.42
N PRO A 455 -6.93 2.94 17.14
CA PRO A 455 -7.81 2.32 18.14
C PRO A 455 -7.23 1.02 18.73
N THR A 456 -6.42 0.28 18.00
CA THR A 456 -5.81 -0.98 18.47
C THR A 456 -4.95 -0.77 19.72
N VAL A 457 -4.22 0.34 19.81
CA VAL A 457 -3.33 0.64 20.95
C VAL A 457 -4.14 1.06 22.16
N TRP A 458 -5.12 1.96 21.97
CA TRP A 458 -6.04 2.38 23.03
C TRP A 458 -6.90 1.24 23.53
N GLY A 459 -7.35 0.34 22.62
CA GLY A 459 -8.08 -0.88 22.98
C GLY A 459 -7.25 -1.84 23.84
N ALA A 460 -5.97 -2.03 23.50
CA ALA A 460 -5.07 -2.84 24.32
C ALA A 460 -4.88 -2.24 25.73
N LEU A 461 -4.77 -0.90 25.84
CA LEU A 461 -4.69 -0.21 27.13
C LEU A 461 -5.98 -0.33 27.93
N LEU A 462 -7.15 -0.12 27.30
CA LEU A 462 -8.46 -0.26 27.94
C LEU A 462 -8.67 -1.67 28.49
N TYR A 463 -8.35 -2.69 27.66
CA TYR A 463 -8.42 -4.09 28.11
C TYR A 463 -7.47 -4.38 29.28
N ALA A 464 -6.28 -3.82 29.28
CA ALA A 464 -5.36 -3.94 30.40
C ALA A 464 -5.90 -3.26 31.68
N CYS A 465 -6.53 -2.10 31.54
CA CYS A 465 -7.22 -1.41 32.66
C CYS A 465 -8.36 -2.26 33.22
N PHE A 466 -9.10 -2.96 32.38
CA PHE A 466 -10.13 -3.91 32.80
C PHE A 466 -9.52 -5.07 33.62
N LEU A 467 -8.45 -5.68 33.13
CA LEU A 467 -7.78 -6.81 33.81
C LEU A 467 -7.24 -6.43 35.21
N HIS A 468 -6.78 -5.20 35.38
CA HIS A 468 -6.07 -4.76 36.58
C HIS A 468 -6.86 -3.72 37.42
N GLY A 469 -8.11 -3.45 37.08
CA GLY A 469 -9.00 -2.58 37.83
C GLY A 469 -8.57 -1.10 37.85
N ASN A 470 -7.86 -0.62 36.81
CA ASN A 470 -7.43 0.78 36.76
C ASN A 470 -8.49 1.67 36.12
N VAL A 471 -9.30 2.32 36.92
CA VAL A 471 -10.43 3.16 36.47
C VAL A 471 -9.92 4.41 35.74
N SER A 472 -8.98 5.15 36.33
CA SER A 472 -8.59 6.48 35.85
C SER A 472 -7.97 6.45 34.43
N ILE A 473 -7.07 5.50 34.17
CA ILE A 473 -6.47 5.33 32.82
C ILE A 473 -7.48 4.65 31.89
N GLY A 474 -8.34 3.79 32.40
CA GLY A 474 -9.44 3.17 31.66
C GLY A 474 -10.42 4.20 31.08
N GLU A 475 -10.81 5.21 31.88
CA GLU A 475 -11.64 6.33 31.42
C GLU A 475 -10.98 7.11 30.27
N ILE A 476 -9.68 7.42 30.38
CA ILE A 476 -8.93 8.12 29.33
C ILE A 476 -8.90 7.30 28.04
N ALA A 477 -8.59 6.01 28.16
CA ALA A 477 -8.51 5.12 27.00
C ALA A 477 -9.87 4.94 26.30
N ALA A 478 -10.94 4.76 27.09
CA ALA A 478 -12.30 4.62 26.58
C ALA A 478 -12.79 5.88 25.86
N ASN A 479 -12.58 7.06 26.44
CA ASN A 479 -12.96 8.33 25.81
C ASN A 479 -12.27 8.52 24.44
N LYS A 480 -10.98 8.20 24.34
CA LYS A 480 -10.27 8.22 23.06
C LYS A 480 -10.85 7.23 22.05
N LEU A 481 -11.26 6.05 22.50
CA LEU A 481 -11.91 5.05 21.64
C LEU A 481 -13.31 5.47 21.20
N PHE A 482 -14.07 6.16 22.04
CA PHE A 482 -15.39 6.69 21.67
C PHE A 482 -15.32 7.76 20.58
N ASP A 483 -14.18 8.47 20.49
CA ASP A 483 -13.92 9.42 19.41
C ASP A 483 -13.44 8.73 18.14
N LEU A 484 -12.59 7.69 18.26
CA LEU A 484 -11.99 6.96 17.13
C LEU A 484 -12.93 5.92 16.52
N GLU A 485 -13.71 5.23 17.35
CA GLU A 485 -14.64 4.17 16.97
C GLU A 485 -16.00 4.39 17.65
N PRO A 486 -16.77 5.42 17.24
CA PRO A 486 -18.03 5.79 17.89
C PRO A 486 -19.09 4.69 17.88
N ASP A 487 -19.03 3.78 16.90
CA ASP A 487 -20.00 2.70 16.70
C ASP A 487 -19.56 1.36 17.33
N SER A 488 -18.41 1.32 18.02
CA SER A 488 -17.89 0.10 18.66
C SER A 488 -18.50 -0.12 20.05
N GLU A 489 -19.57 -0.90 20.10
CA GLU A 489 -20.25 -1.32 21.35
C GLU A 489 -19.26 -1.90 22.38
N HIS A 490 -18.27 -2.69 21.90
CA HIS A 490 -17.30 -3.36 22.76
C HIS A 490 -16.54 -2.41 23.70
N ASN A 491 -16.20 -1.21 23.23
CA ASN A 491 -15.46 -0.23 24.01
C ASN A 491 -16.30 0.30 25.19
N PHE A 492 -17.60 0.52 24.98
CA PHE A 492 -18.53 0.92 26.03
C PHE A 492 -18.72 -0.18 27.08
N VAL A 493 -18.93 -1.41 26.61
CA VAL A 493 -19.09 -2.60 27.47
C VAL A 493 -17.87 -2.80 28.37
N LEU A 494 -16.66 -2.63 27.81
CA LEU A 494 -15.42 -2.77 28.60
C LEU A 494 -15.32 -1.71 29.69
N LEU A 495 -15.66 -0.45 29.40
CA LEU A 495 -15.66 0.61 30.43
C LEU A 495 -16.74 0.38 31.50
N MET A 496 -17.94 -0.06 31.11
CA MET A 496 -18.98 -0.44 32.08
C MET A 496 -18.49 -1.53 33.03
N LYS A 497 -17.82 -2.57 32.53
CA LYS A 497 -17.23 -3.63 33.35
C LYS A 497 -16.12 -3.12 34.29
N ILE A 498 -15.33 -2.14 33.86
CA ILE A 498 -14.35 -1.49 34.75
C ILE A 498 -15.06 -0.78 35.91
N TYR A 499 -16.13 -0.04 35.65
CA TYR A 499 -16.91 0.63 36.67
C TYR A 499 -17.66 -0.34 37.61
N GLU A 500 -18.24 -1.40 37.03
CA GLU A 500 -18.88 -2.46 37.79
C GLU A 500 -17.91 -3.11 38.78
N ASN A 501 -16.73 -3.51 38.32
CA ASN A 501 -15.68 -4.09 39.17
C ASN A 501 -15.17 -3.11 40.23
N ALA A 502 -15.24 -1.81 40.00
CA ALA A 502 -14.86 -0.76 40.93
C ALA A 502 -16.00 -0.32 41.87
N GLY A 503 -17.22 -0.87 41.71
CA GLY A 503 -18.41 -0.48 42.50
C GLY A 503 -18.99 0.89 42.13
N ARG A 504 -18.57 1.48 40.99
CA ARG A 504 -19.02 2.80 40.51
C ARG A 504 -20.29 2.67 39.64
N LEU A 505 -21.39 2.26 40.23
CA LEU A 505 -22.63 1.94 39.51
C LEU A 505 -23.27 3.16 38.81
N GLU A 506 -23.14 4.35 39.36
CA GLU A 506 -23.65 5.58 38.74
C GLU A 506 -22.93 5.90 37.43
N ASP A 507 -21.63 5.73 37.42
CA ASP A 507 -20.80 5.96 36.23
C ASP A 507 -21.04 4.87 35.16
N MET A 508 -21.25 3.64 35.59
CA MET A 508 -21.63 2.53 34.70
C MET A 508 -22.97 2.84 34.01
N GLU A 509 -23.98 3.30 34.74
CA GLU A 509 -25.29 3.63 34.18
C GLU A 509 -25.20 4.83 33.20
N ARG A 510 -24.34 5.82 33.52
CA ARG A 510 -24.09 6.95 32.62
C ARG A 510 -23.54 6.45 31.25
N VAL A 511 -22.56 5.55 31.26
CA VAL A 511 -22.00 4.98 30.02
C VAL A 511 -23.02 4.12 29.28
N ARG A 512 -23.88 3.40 30.01
CA ARG A 512 -24.99 2.65 29.43
C ARG A 512 -25.99 3.56 28.71
N MET A 513 -26.35 4.69 29.33
CA MET A 513 -27.20 5.68 28.68
C MET A 513 -26.56 6.29 27.43
N MET A 514 -25.24 6.53 27.43
CA MET A 514 -24.51 6.97 26.24
C MET A 514 -24.59 5.94 25.11
N LEU A 515 -24.44 4.66 25.39
CA LEU A 515 -24.53 3.56 24.42
C LEU A 515 -25.95 3.49 23.81
N VAL A 516 -26.99 3.54 24.64
CA VAL A 516 -28.38 3.56 24.17
C VAL A 516 -28.68 4.79 23.32
N HIS A 517 -28.18 5.96 23.72
CA HIS A 517 -28.39 7.21 22.96
C HIS A 517 -27.77 7.19 21.57
N ARG A 518 -26.71 6.40 21.38
CA ARG A 518 -26.07 6.16 20.07
C ARG A 518 -26.76 5.06 19.25
N GLY A 519 -27.84 4.49 19.73
CA GLY A 519 -28.59 3.42 19.04
C GLY A 519 -27.86 2.08 19.02
N LEU A 520 -26.84 1.91 19.87
CA LEU A 520 -26.13 0.66 20.06
C LEU A 520 -26.86 -0.13 21.15
N TYR A 521 -27.18 -1.39 20.91
CA TYR A 521 -27.91 -2.24 21.84
C TYR A 521 -26.97 -3.29 22.41
N TYR A 522 -26.96 -3.39 23.72
CA TYR A 522 -26.25 -4.43 24.47
C TYR A 522 -27.24 -5.46 24.97
#